data_3f72b39f970031260806dc520fcfdb18
#
_entry.id   3f72b39f970031260806dc520fcfdb18
#
_cell.length_a   1.000
_cell.length_b   1.000
_cell.length_c   1.000
_cell.angle_alpha   90.00
_cell.angle_beta   90.00
_cell.angle_gamma   90.00
#
_symmetry.space_group_name_H-M   'P 1'
#
loop_
_entity.id
_entity.type
_entity.pdbx_description
1 polymer ?
#
loop_
_entity_poly.entity_id
_entity_poly.type
_entity_poly.pdbx_seq_one_letter_code
_entity_poly.pdbx_strand_id
1 'polypeptide(L)'
;MTKNPVRSGLAAPVPFPRFRATAGDQLGSADSAFARTRMKLLESFTPSQPVSDRRRFAGRLDVLTAVIRAIEEQRLHVVVYGERGLGKTSVMHVLTQAARDARYLVVYISCGADSNFDEVFRTIAAHIPMLFHSAVGPTSPDVEKGKTLADILPKSTISPRIASDILAKIVGTRVVVVLDEFDRSSSEEFRQNVAELIKNLSDRLVRVQLVIAGVAGNLTELLEHIPSIQRNIFALQVPWMPPAEIRQLVRNGGELCGLNFDEESEDAVVSAAHGSPYLATLIGHHASLHSLDDQRVRVGRADVMSAIEAAILEFQGRMSGRSRALLKKYVGSQWTPYMGIVAGVSLLSNGAFRMEDLWASTVNAENARHCEEAIAELMKVGLLLEIQLEEGRLYRFAEDGIAAYFWLLSVEGKLQDAASRPAAEPSFLFRPQEVQN
;
A
#
# COMPACT_ATOMS: atom_id res chain seq x y z
N MET A 1 51.17 -53.24 -8.21
CA MET A 1 49.79 -53.08 -7.81
C MET A 1 49.74 -52.03 -6.67
N THR A 2 49.57 -50.78 -7.01
CA THR A 2 49.52 -49.66 -6.08
C THR A 2 48.12 -49.04 -6.15
N LYS A 3 47.31 -49.23 -5.08
CA LYS A 3 45.97 -48.69 -4.93
C LYS A 3 46.07 -47.18 -4.65
N ASN A 4 45.49 -46.37 -5.53
CA ASN A 4 45.23 -44.96 -5.26
C ASN A 4 44.09 -44.81 -4.22
N PRO A 5 44.22 -43.94 -3.20
CA PRO A 5 43.13 -43.64 -2.30
C PRO A 5 42.19 -42.64 -2.96
N VAL A 6 40.90 -43.00 -3.00
CA VAL A 6 39.78 -42.10 -3.35
C VAL A 6 39.73 -40.97 -2.36
N ARG A 7 40.01 -39.74 -2.81
CA ARG A 7 39.76 -38.53 -2.04
C ARG A 7 38.24 -38.31 -1.97
N SER A 8 37.65 -38.53 -0.79
CA SER A 8 36.31 -38.06 -0.44
C SER A 8 36.31 -36.55 -0.46
N GLY A 9 35.65 -35.95 -1.44
CA GLY A 9 35.40 -34.52 -1.48
C GLY A 9 34.42 -34.14 -0.39
N LEU A 10 34.94 -33.65 0.74
CA LEU A 10 34.14 -32.93 1.70
C LEU A 10 33.66 -31.64 1.04
N ALA A 11 32.35 -31.49 0.86
CA ALA A 11 31.71 -30.23 0.45
C ALA A 11 32.19 -29.10 1.38
N ALA A 12 32.61 -27.97 0.79
CA ALA A 12 33.03 -26.82 1.56
C ALA A 12 31.90 -26.43 2.54
N PRO A 13 32.21 -26.12 3.81
CA PRO A 13 31.20 -25.79 4.78
C PRO A 13 30.44 -24.56 4.32
N VAL A 14 29.11 -24.63 4.26
CA VAL A 14 28.23 -23.50 3.95
C VAL A 14 28.51 -22.40 4.98
N PRO A 15 28.91 -21.20 4.56
CA PRO A 15 29.23 -20.14 5.49
C PRO A 15 28.01 -19.77 6.33
N PHE A 16 28.22 -19.62 7.64
CA PHE A 16 27.15 -19.21 8.56
C PHE A 16 26.59 -17.84 8.16
N PRO A 17 25.24 -17.67 8.12
CA PRO A 17 24.61 -16.41 7.78
C PRO A 17 25.11 -15.27 8.71
N ARG A 18 25.44 -14.12 8.16
CA ARG A 18 25.92 -12.96 8.91
C ARG A 18 25.11 -11.73 8.56
N PHE A 19 24.87 -10.86 9.57
CA PHE A 19 24.37 -9.53 9.29
C PHE A 19 25.39 -8.79 8.41
N ARG A 20 24.86 -8.15 7.34
CA ARG A 20 25.66 -7.23 6.51
C ARG A 20 25.24 -5.82 6.92
N ALA A 21 26.06 -5.17 7.75
CA ALA A 21 25.85 -3.75 8.06
C ALA A 21 25.87 -2.95 6.76
N THR A 22 25.01 -1.94 6.65
CA THR A 22 25.02 -1.02 5.52
C THR A 22 26.30 -0.16 5.57
N ALA A 23 26.81 0.29 4.43
CA ALA A 23 28.04 1.08 4.40
C ALA A 23 27.89 2.46 5.10
N GLY A 24 26.66 2.93 5.35
CA GLY A 24 26.42 4.10 6.21
C GLY A 24 26.79 3.86 7.67
N ASP A 25 26.77 2.59 8.12
CA ASP A 25 27.12 2.20 9.49
C ASP A 25 28.62 1.86 9.65
N GLN A 26 29.37 1.75 8.55
CA GLN A 26 30.79 1.42 8.54
C GLN A 26 31.58 2.51 7.80
N LEU A 27 32.20 3.41 8.56
CA LEU A 27 33.15 4.38 8.02
C LEU A 27 34.33 3.63 7.34
N GLY A 28 34.30 3.52 6.01
CA GLY A 28 35.48 3.19 5.22
C GLY A 28 35.54 1.90 4.42
N SER A 29 34.47 1.09 4.25
CA SER A 29 34.60 -0.23 3.59
C SER A 29 33.74 -0.52 2.36
N ALA A 30 33.08 0.46 1.74
CA ALA A 30 32.23 0.24 0.57
C ALA A 30 32.97 0.50 -0.78
N ASP A 31 34.03 -0.25 -1.05
CA ASP A 31 34.80 -0.05 -2.29
C ASP A 31 34.23 -0.78 -3.52
N SER A 32 33.23 -1.65 -3.39
CA SER A 32 32.63 -2.29 -4.56
C SER A 32 31.40 -1.52 -5.08
N ALA A 33 31.30 -1.40 -6.42
CA ALA A 33 30.13 -0.80 -7.07
C ALA A 33 28.83 -1.52 -6.66
N PHE A 34 28.89 -2.85 -6.50
CA PHE A 34 27.76 -3.70 -6.09
C PHE A 34 27.31 -3.43 -4.65
N ALA A 35 28.24 -3.14 -3.72
CA ALA A 35 27.88 -2.78 -2.36
C ALA A 35 27.08 -1.47 -2.32
N ARG A 36 27.49 -0.46 -3.10
CA ARG A 36 26.76 0.81 -3.25
C ARG A 36 25.39 0.63 -3.91
N THR A 37 25.30 -0.19 -4.95
CA THR A 37 24.03 -0.53 -5.61
C THR A 37 23.09 -1.22 -4.64
N ARG A 38 23.59 -2.17 -3.83
CA ARG A 38 22.78 -2.88 -2.81
C ARG A 38 22.23 -1.95 -1.74
N MET A 39 22.99 -0.94 -1.32
CA MET A 39 22.49 0.09 -0.40
C MET A 39 21.37 0.91 -1.01
N LYS A 40 21.58 1.39 -2.23
CA LYS A 40 20.55 2.14 -2.95
C LYS A 40 19.29 1.30 -3.20
N LEU A 41 19.43 -0.01 -3.41
CA LEU A 41 18.31 -0.93 -3.55
C LEU A 41 17.42 -0.94 -2.31
N LEU A 42 18.03 -0.96 -1.10
CA LEU A 42 17.28 -0.91 0.16
C LEU A 42 16.51 0.40 0.34
N GLU A 43 16.92 1.45 -0.34
CA GLU A 43 16.21 2.73 -0.37
C GLU A 43 15.22 2.82 -1.55
N SER A 44 15.45 2.13 -2.66
CA SER A 44 14.65 2.23 -3.89
C SER A 44 13.42 1.34 -3.87
N PHE A 45 13.58 0.06 -3.52
CA PHE A 45 12.48 -0.89 -3.38
C PHE A 45 12.28 -1.23 -1.90
N THR A 46 11.34 -0.54 -1.25
CA THR A 46 11.02 -0.71 0.18
C THR A 46 9.61 -1.26 0.37
N PRO A 47 9.39 -2.59 0.29
CA PRO A 47 8.04 -3.18 0.39
C PRO A 47 7.37 -2.89 1.75
N SER A 48 8.16 -2.74 2.81
CA SER A 48 7.68 -2.52 4.18
C SER A 48 7.52 -1.05 4.56
N GLN A 49 7.95 -0.10 3.70
CA GLN A 49 7.92 1.32 4.01
C GLN A 49 7.23 2.12 2.92
N PRO A 50 6.40 3.10 3.28
CA PRO A 50 5.78 3.98 2.29
C PRO A 50 6.82 4.84 1.59
N VAL A 51 6.55 5.15 0.32
CA VAL A 51 7.40 6.04 -0.47
C VAL A 51 7.23 7.47 0.04
N SER A 52 8.33 8.10 0.43
CA SER A 52 8.38 9.51 0.84
C SER A 52 9.14 10.40 -0.16
N ASP A 53 10.03 9.82 -0.98
CA ASP A 53 10.81 10.55 -1.99
C ASP A 53 10.03 10.62 -3.31
N ARG A 54 9.83 11.83 -3.85
CA ARG A 54 9.14 12.06 -5.13
C ARG A 54 9.78 11.34 -6.31
N ARG A 55 11.10 11.13 -6.30
CA ARG A 55 11.81 10.41 -7.37
C ARG A 55 11.42 8.94 -7.44
N ARG A 56 10.97 8.38 -6.32
CA ARG A 56 10.52 6.99 -6.19
C ARG A 56 9.01 6.86 -6.44
N PHE A 57 8.28 7.98 -6.39
CA PHE A 57 6.85 8.01 -6.60
C PHE A 57 6.55 7.88 -8.08
N ALA A 58 5.96 6.77 -8.47
CA ALA A 58 5.58 6.48 -9.84
C ALA A 58 4.05 6.47 -10.00
N GLY A 59 3.59 6.98 -11.13
CA GLY A 59 2.16 7.06 -11.43
C GLY A 59 1.39 7.98 -10.49
N ARG A 60 0.07 7.86 -10.51
CA ARG A 60 -0.87 8.54 -9.57
C ARG A 60 -0.73 10.05 -9.49
N LEU A 61 -0.20 10.67 -10.52
CA LEU A 61 -0.10 12.14 -10.60
C LEU A 61 -1.49 12.77 -10.72
N ASP A 62 -2.44 12.08 -11.35
CA ASP A 62 -3.85 12.44 -11.43
C ASP A 62 -4.51 12.43 -10.05
N VAL A 63 -4.29 11.38 -9.26
CA VAL A 63 -4.75 11.24 -7.87
C VAL A 63 -4.21 12.40 -7.01
N LEU A 64 -2.89 12.65 -7.08
CA LEU A 64 -2.25 13.72 -6.33
C LEU A 64 -2.77 15.10 -6.78
N THR A 65 -2.93 15.31 -8.09
CA THR A 65 -3.46 16.55 -8.66
C THR A 65 -4.90 16.79 -8.21
N ALA A 66 -5.75 15.77 -8.21
CA ALA A 66 -7.14 15.88 -7.78
C ALA A 66 -7.23 16.28 -6.29
N VAL A 67 -6.42 15.66 -5.43
CA VAL A 67 -6.34 16.01 -3.99
C VAL A 67 -5.86 17.45 -3.79
N ILE A 68 -4.80 17.87 -4.48
CA ILE A 68 -4.29 19.24 -4.37
C ILE A 68 -5.34 20.25 -4.82
N ARG A 69 -6.04 20.01 -5.93
CA ARG A 69 -7.13 20.88 -6.40
C ARG A 69 -8.28 20.98 -5.40
N ALA A 70 -8.69 19.86 -4.82
CA ALA A 70 -9.72 19.84 -3.80
C ALA A 70 -9.36 20.74 -2.59
N ILE A 71 -8.10 20.69 -2.16
CA ILE A 71 -7.60 21.48 -1.03
C ILE A 71 -7.44 22.96 -1.42
N GLU A 72 -6.80 23.27 -2.54
CA GLU A 72 -6.41 24.63 -2.89
C GLU A 72 -7.51 25.45 -3.54
N GLU A 73 -8.22 24.87 -4.51
CA GLU A 73 -9.22 25.58 -5.32
C GLU A 73 -10.62 25.48 -4.71
N GLN A 74 -10.99 24.31 -4.19
CA GLN A 74 -12.34 24.03 -3.67
C GLN A 74 -12.43 24.19 -2.14
N ARG A 75 -11.31 24.21 -1.44
CA ARG A 75 -11.21 24.27 0.03
C ARG A 75 -11.96 23.15 0.73
N LEU A 76 -12.04 21.99 0.10
CA LEU A 76 -12.66 20.81 0.65
C LEU A 76 -11.71 20.06 1.60
N HIS A 77 -12.28 19.37 2.54
CA HIS A 77 -11.60 18.27 3.24
C HIS A 77 -11.49 17.08 2.30
N VAL A 78 -10.53 16.20 2.50
CA VAL A 78 -10.27 15.08 1.59
C VAL A 78 -10.34 13.77 2.34
N VAL A 79 -10.98 12.77 1.76
CA VAL A 79 -10.97 11.39 2.25
C VAL A 79 -10.43 10.48 1.15
N VAL A 80 -9.29 9.87 1.42
CA VAL A 80 -8.61 8.93 0.52
C VAL A 80 -8.81 7.53 1.05
N TYR A 81 -9.49 6.69 0.31
CA TYR A 81 -9.80 5.32 0.72
C TYR A 81 -9.46 4.31 -0.39
N GLY A 82 -9.51 3.04 -0.06
CA GLY A 82 -9.20 1.94 -0.97
C GLY A 82 -8.44 0.83 -0.25
N GLU A 83 -8.08 -0.20 -0.99
CA GLU A 83 -7.47 -1.42 -0.48
C GLU A 83 -6.12 -1.23 0.19
N ARG A 84 -5.79 -2.21 1.03
CA ARG A 84 -4.45 -2.33 1.60
C ARG A 84 -3.42 -2.59 0.50
N GLY A 85 -2.26 -1.96 0.58
CA GLY A 85 -1.19 -2.15 -0.41
C GLY A 85 -1.31 -1.29 -1.66
N LEU A 86 -2.38 -0.49 -1.82
CA LEU A 86 -2.54 0.45 -2.94
C LEU A 86 -1.68 1.72 -2.84
N GLY A 87 -0.92 1.90 -1.77
CA GLY A 87 -0.01 3.03 -1.62
C GLY A 87 -0.65 4.34 -1.13
N LYS A 88 -1.80 4.28 -0.42
CA LYS A 88 -2.45 5.47 0.17
C LYS A 88 -1.49 6.30 1.03
N THR A 89 -0.78 5.66 1.96
CA THR A 89 0.23 6.31 2.81
C THR A 89 1.34 6.97 2.00
N SER A 90 1.79 6.34 0.88
CA SER A 90 2.76 6.96 -0.03
C SER A 90 2.21 8.23 -0.69
N VAL A 91 0.95 8.21 -1.12
CA VAL A 91 0.26 9.42 -1.64
C VAL A 91 0.22 10.49 -0.55
N MET A 92 -0.10 10.14 0.70
CA MET A 92 -0.12 11.08 1.83
C MET A 92 1.26 11.68 2.09
N HIS A 93 2.32 10.88 2.09
CA HIS A 93 3.68 11.39 2.29
C HIS A 93 4.11 12.36 1.19
N VAL A 94 3.87 12.02 -0.07
CA VAL A 94 4.20 12.91 -1.20
C VAL A 94 3.34 14.18 -1.19
N LEU A 95 2.05 14.09 -0.85
CA LEU A 95 1.16 15.22 -0.65
C LEU A 95 1.69 16.16 0.45
N THR A 96 2.07 15.60 1.62
CA THR A 96 2.59 16.40 2.73
C THR A 96 3.89 17.10 2.38
N GLN A 97 4.76 16.46 1.62
CA GLN A 97 5.98 17.09 1.12
C GLN A 97 5.65 18.23 0.15
N ALA A 98 4.72 18.01 -0.79
CA ALA A 98 4.26 19.05 -1.71
C ALA A 98 3.67 20.26 -0.99
N ALA A 99 2.86 20.00 0.05
CA ALA A 99 2.26 21.06 0.87
C ALA A 99 3.33 21.86 1.65
N ARG A 100 4.34 21.19 2.23
CA ARG A 100 5.46 21.86 2.91
C ARG A 100 6.28 22.73 1.95
N ASP A 101 6.56 22.25 0.74
CA ASP A 101 7.26 23.04 -0.28
C ASP A 101 6.45 24.31 -0.67
N ALA A 102 5.13 24.22 -0.67
CA ALA A 102 4.21 25.34 -0.84
C ALA A 102 4.02 26.19 0.44
N ARG A 103 4.81 25.93 1.51
CA ARG A 103 4.80 26.61 2.79
C ARG A 103 3.49 26.48 3.59
N TYR A 104 2.76 25.39 3.38
CA TYR A 104 1.69 24.99 4.26
C TYR A 104 2.26 24.46 5.59
N LEU A 105 1.59 24.73 6.69
CA LEU A 105 1.84 24.01 7.93
C LEU A 105 1.18 22.62 7.82
N VAL A 106 1.97 21.58 7.96
CA VAL A 106 1.49 20.18 7.82
C VAL A 106 1.66 19.44 9.12
N VAL A 107 0.55 18.95 9.66
CA VAL A 107 0.51 18.03 10.80
C VAL A 107 0.13 16.65 10.30
N TYR A 108 0.94 15.64 10.59
CA TYR A 108 0.71 14.25 10.18
C TYR A 108 0.56 13.38 11.42
N ILE A 109 -0.54 12.63 11.50
CA ILE A 109 -0.87 11.74 12.60
C ILE A 109 -1.28 10.40 12.01
N SER A 110 -0.66 9.30 12.48
CA SER A 110 -1.12 7.94 12.23
C SER A 110 -2.07 7.55 13.35
N CYS A 111 -3.29 7.16 13.00
CA CYS A 111 -4.30 6.73 13.96
C CYS A 111 -4.03 5.29 14.41
N GLY A 112 -4.36 4.97 15.65
CA GLY A 112 -4.29 3.64 16.24
C GLY A 112 -5.63 3.18 16.80
N ALA A 113 -5.67 1.96 17.32
CA ALA A 113 -6.88 1.37 17.89
C ALA A 113 -7.46 2.22 19.04
N ASP A 114 -6.58 2.82 19.84
CA ASP A 114 -6.93 3.61 21.03
C ASP A 114 -7.05 5.12 20.74
N SER A 115 -7.02 5.53 19.48
CA SER A 115 -7.11 6.94 19.11
C SER A 115 -8.43 7.53 19.59
N ASN A 116 -8.34 8.64 20.33
CA ASN A 116 -9.48 9.43 20.75
C ASN A 116 -9.34 10.89 20.30
N PHE A 117 -10.47 11.60 20.24
CA PHE A 117 -10.52 12.93 19.66
C PHE A 117 -9.72 13.97 20.46
N ASP A 118 -9.78 13.91 21.80
CA ASP A 118 -9.09 14.87 22.67
C ASP A 118 -7.57 14.79 22.49
N GLU A 119 -7.00 13.57 22.53
CA GLU A 119 -5.56 13.36 22.38
C GLU A 119 -5.06 13.72 20.98
N VAL A 120 -5.80 13.31 19.94
CA VAL A 120 -5.47 13.64 18.55
C VAL A 120 -5.48 15.14 18.36
N PHE A 121 -6.50 15.84 18.87
CA PHE A 121 -6.57 17.29 18.74
C PHE A 121 -5.49 18.02 19.53
N ARG A 122 -5.15 17.57 20.74
CA ARG A 122 -4.01 18.12 21.51
C ARG A 122 -2.70 17.95 20.77
N THR A 123 -2.52 16.81 20.12
CA THR A 123 -1.35 16.56 19.27
C THR A 123 -1.33 17.53 18.08
N ILE A 124 -2.47 17.75 17.39
CA ILE A 124 -2.58 18.75 16.32
C ILE A 124 -2.17 20.14 16.84
N ALA A 125 -2.75 20.55 17.95
CA ALA A 125 -2.52 21.87 18.54
C ALA A 125 -1.05 22.08 18.96
N ALA A 126 -0.36 21.03 19.42
CA ALA A 126 1.05 21.08 19.79
C ALA A 126 1.99 21.30 18.60
N HIS A 127 1.53 21.01 17.38
CA HIS A 127 2.32 21.23 16.16
C HIS A 127 2.05 22.58 15.48
N ILE A 128 1.08 23.37 16.00
CA ILE A 128 0.72 24.67 15.41
C ILE A 128 1.27 25.79 16.30
N PRO A 129 2.31 26.54 15.84
CA PRO A 129 2.89 27.65 16.60
C PRO A 129 1.89 28.77 16.90
N MET A 130 1.99 29.37 18.09
CA MET A 130 1.17 30.53 18.48
C MET A 130 1.37 31.75 17.56
N LEU A 131 2.45 31.82 16.81
CA LEU A 131 2.69 32.81 15.76
C LEU A 131 1.51 32.95 14.79
N PHE A 132 0.80 31.85 14.52
CA PHE A 132 -0.31 31.82 13.59
C PHE A 132 -1.68 32.05 14.25
N HIS A 133 -1.73 32.40 15.53
CA HIS A 133 -2.98 32.68 16.22
C HIS A 133 -3.32 34.18 16.17
N SER A 134 -4.53 34.54 15.75
CA SER A 134 -4.98 35.94 15.49
C SER A 134 -4.89 36.88 16.67
N ALA A 135 -4.88 36.35 17.91
CA ALA A 135 -4.77 37.16 19.13
C ALA A 135 -3.31 37.44 19.57
N VAL A 136 -2.32 36.92 18.81
CA VAL A 136 -0.91 36.98 19.18
C VAL A 136 -0.13 37.73 18.12
N GLY A 137 0.61 38.76 18.55
CA GLY A 137 1.52 39.48 17.66
C GLY A 137 2.85 38.69 17.41
N PRO A 138 3.49 38.88 16.27
CA PRO A 138 4.75 38.18 15.93
C PRO A 138 5.88 38.38 16.94
N THR A 139 5.91 39.51 17.65
CA THR A 139 6.91 39.89 18.64
C THR A 139 6.44 39.60 20.09
N SER A 140 5.38 38.81 20.26
CA SER A 140 4.88 38.46 21.57
C SER A 140 5.83 37.53 22.32
N PRO A 141 5.94 37.63 23.65
CA PRO A 141 6.71 36.72 24.50
C PRO A 141 6.33 35.23 24.31
N ASP A 142 5.09 34.98 23.96
CA ASP A 142 4.60 33.61 23.71
C ASP A 142 5.20 33.00 22.43
N VAL A 143 5.40 33.83 21.40
CA VAL A 143 6.09 33.42 20.16
C VAL A 143 7.57 33.21 20.42
N GLU A 144 8.22 34.14 21.15
CA GLU A 144 9.64 34.02 21.52
C GLU A 144 9.93 32.77 22.36
N LYS A 145 8.99 32.36 23.21
CA LYS A 145 9.07 31.13 24.02
C LYS A 145 8.71 29.86 23.23
N GLY A 146 8.38 29.97 21.95
CA GLY A 146 8.02 28.83 21.12
C GLY A 146 6.72 28.14 21.52
N LYS A 147 5.76 28.87 22.13
CA LYS A 147 4.44 28.30 22.47
C LYS A 147 3.65 27.89 21.24
N THR A 148 2.76 26.94 21.45
CA THR A 148 1.88 26.36 20.44
C THR A 148 0.41 26.55 20.83
N LEU A 149 -0.51 26.17 19.96
CA LEU A 149 -1.95 26.18 20.30
C LEU A 149 -2.29 25.26 21.48
N ALA A 150 -1.45 24.25 21.79
CA ALA A 150 -1.65 23.40 22.95
C ALA A 150 -1.59 24.16 24.27
N ASP A 151 -0.83 25.27 24.35
CA ASP A 151 -0.68 26.08 25.56
C ASP A 151 -1.95 26.85 25.93
N ILE A 152 -2.89 27.04 25.00
CA ILE A 152 -4.17 27.73 25.25
C ILE A 152 -5.36 26.76 25.35
N LEU A 153 -5.11 25.45 25.24
CA LEU A 153 -6.18 24.46 25.34
C LEU A 153 -6.74 24.39 26.80
N PRO A 154 -8.06 24.22 26.96
CA PRO A 154 -8.63 23.96 28.27
C PRO A 154 -8.14 22.59 28.80
N LYS A 155 -8.11 22.46 30.12
CA LYS A 155 -7.76 21.16 30.77
C LYS A 155 -8.88 20.13 30.66
N SER A 156 -10.13 20.59 30.40
CA SER A 156 -11.25 19.69 30.12
C SER A 156 -11.14 19.03 28.77
N THR A 157 -11.95 18.00 28.53
CA THR A 157 -12.03 17.31 27.25
C THR A 157 -12.38 18.29 26.12
N ILE A 158 -11.66 18.15 25.01
CA ILE A 158 -11.86 18.98 23.82
C ILE A 158 -13.00 18.39 22.97
N SER A 159 -14.05 19.16 22.78
CA SER A 159 -15.11 18.83 21.83
C SER A 159 -14.79 19.35 20.42
N PRO A 160 -15.43 18.81 19.36
CA PRO A 160 -15.27 19.30 17.97
C PRO A 160 -15.54 20.80 17.84
N ARG A 161 -16.48 21.34 18.64
CA ARG A 161 -16.78 22.77 18.68
C ARG A 161 -15.61 23.58 19.22
N ILE A 162 -15.06 23.20 20.38
CA ILE A 162 -13.89 23.88 20.97
C ILE A 162 -12.71 23.81 19.99
N ALA A 163 -12.47 22.64 19.39
CA ALA A 163 -11.43 22.45 18.39
C ALA A 163 -11.59 23.41 17.21
N SER A 164 -12.80 23.51 16.64
CA SER A 164 -13.08 24.40 15.51
C SER A 164 -12.96 25.87 15.89
N ASP A 165 -13.35 26.28 17.13
CA ASP A 165 -13.20 27.63 17.62
C ASP A 165 -11.74 28.10 17.71
N ILE A 166 -10.85 27.17 18.08
CA ILE A 166 -9.39 27.42 18.15
C ILE A 166 -8.80 27.50 16.75
N LEU A 167 -9.12 26.54 15.89
CA LEU A 167 -8.59 26.48 14.52
C LEU A 167 -9.08 27.64 13.65
N ALA A 168 -10.28 28.18 13.93
CA ALA A 168 -10.82 29.35 13.21
C ALA A 168 -10.01 30.64 13.43
N LYS A 169 -9.18 30.67 14.46
CA LYS A 169 -8.32 31.83 14.79
C LYS A 169 -6.95 31.77 14.11
N ILE A 170 -6.71 30.76 13.25
CA ILE A 170 -5.45 30.65 12.50
C ILE A 170 -5.41 31.70 11.38
N VAL A 171 -4.32 32.46 11.35
CA VAL A 171 -4.03 33.50 10.36
C VAL A 171 -2.60 33.37 9.82
N GLY A 172 -2.32 33.98 8.67
CA GLY A 172 -0.95 34.03 8.11
C GLY A 172 -0.44 32.75 7.49
N THR A 173 -1.10 31.61 7.67
CA THR A 173 -0.75 30.32 7.05
C THR A 173 -1.97 29.52 6.66
N ARG A 174 -1.78 28.45 5.90
CA ARG A 174 -2.76 27.39 5.70
C ARG A 174 -2.25 26.13 6.38
N VAL A 175 -3.16 25.33 6.92
CA VAL A 175 -2.83 24.11 7.66
C VAL A 175 -3.46 22.91 6.98
N VAL A 176 -2.67 21.88 6.72
CA VAL A 176 -3.13 20.56 6.30
C VAL A 176 -2.90 19.58 7.45
N VAL A 177 -3.95 19.00 7.96
CA VAL A 177 -3.88 17.92 8.96
C VAL A 177 -4.16 16.61 8.28
N VAL A 178 -3.21 15.70 8.31
CA VAL A 178 -3.35 14.34 7.77
C VAL A 178 -3.60 13.37 8.92
N LEU A 179 -4.71 12.63 8.81
CA LEU A 179 -5.06 11.51 9.69
C LEU A 179 -4.94 10.23 8.85
N ASP A 180 -3.81 9.54 8.96
CA ASP A 180 -3.56 8.29 8.24
C ASP A 180 -3.94 7.07 9.09
N GLU A 181 -4.17 5.92 8.44
CA GLU A 181 -4.64 4.68 9.07
C GLU A 181 -5.91 4.88 9.92
N PHE A 182 -6.81 5.75 9.47
CA PHE A 182 -8.01 6.15 10.21
C PHE A 182 -8.96 4.98 10.49
N ASP A 183 -8.96 3.97 9.62
CA ASP A 183 -9.69 2.72 9.76
C ASP A 183 -9.26 1.87 10.98
N ARG A 184 -8.05 2.11 11.51
CA ARG A 184 -7.56 1.35 12.69
C ARG A 184 -8.28 1.73 13.98
N SER A 185 -8.87 2.93 14.05
CA SER A 185 -9.67 3.30 15.22
C SER A 185 -11.00 2.57 15.22
N SER A 186 -11.24 1.82 16.29
CA SER A 186 -12.52 1.14 16.54
C SER A 186 -13.57 2.04 17.19
N SER A 187 -13.21 3.27 17.59
CA SER A 187 -14.08 4.20 18.29
C SER A 187 -15.03 4.92 17.32
N GLU A 188 -16.31 4.59 17.41
CA GLU A 188 -17.38 5.28 16.68
C GLU A 188 -17.45 6.75 17.10
N GLU A 189 -17.32 7.04 18.38
CA GLU A 189 -17.28 8.41 18.92
C GLU A 189 -16.15 9.25 18.30
N PHE A 190 -14.96 8.65 18.13
CA PHE A 190 -13.85 9.33 17.49
C PHE A 190 -14.18 9.70 16.03
N ARG A 191 -14.77 8.79 15.26
CA ARG A 191 -15.16 9.04 13.88
C ARG A 191 -16.24 10.12 13.78
N GLN A 192 -17.25 10.07 14.63
CA GLN A 192 -18.30 11.07 14.70
C GLN A 192 -17.77 12.46 15.08
N ASN A 193 -16.86 12.54 16.06
CA ASN A 193 -16.23 13.79 16.45
C ASN A 193 -15.36 14.40 15.34
N VAL A 194 -14.62 13.58 14.58
CA VAL A 194 -13.86 14.05 13.41
C VAL A 194 -14.80 14.56 12.31
N ALA A 195 -15.90 13.87 12.04
CA ALA A 195 -16.87 14.29 11.05
C ALA A 195 -17.59 15.59 11.46
N GLU A 196 -17.92 15.76 12.76
CA GLU A 196 -18.46 17.03 13.29
C GLU A 196 -17.42 18.16 13.19
N LEU A 197 -16.15 17.88 13.43
CA LEU A 197 -15.07 18.85 13.22
C LEU A 197 -15.02 19.31 11.76
N ILE A 198 -15.07 18.40 10.79
CA ILE A 198 -15.11 18.70 9.36
C ILE A 198 -16.24 19.68 9.05
N LYS A 199 -17.46 19.38 9.52
CA LYS A 199 -18.62 20.23 9.34
C LYS A 199 -18.39 21.62 9.91
N ASN A 200 -17.95 21.72 11.17
CA ASN A 200 -17.74 22.98 11.86
C ASN A 200 -16.65 23.84 11.19
N LEU A 201 -15.58 23.22 10.65
CA LEU A 201 -14.53 23.94 9.94
C LEU A 201 -15.03 24.45 8.58
N SER A 202 -15.81 23.66 7.87
CA SER A 202 -16.37 24.04 6.56
C SER A 202 -17.35 25.20 6.67
N ASP A 203 -18.21 25.20 7.68
CA ASP A 203 -19.19 26.26 7.91
C ASP A 203 -18.54 27.63 8.24
N ARG A 204 -17.27 27.61 8.68
CA ARG A 204 -16.54 28.83 9.11
C ARG A 204 -15.49 29.30 8.09
N LEU A 205 -15.35 28.64 6.96
CA LEU A 205 -14.36 28.96 5.91
C LEU A 205 -12.93 29.10 6.45
N VAL A 206 -12.54 28.23 7.37
CA VAL A 206 -11.21 28.27 8.01
C VAL A 206 -10.07 27.85 7.07
N ARG A 207 -8.84 28.18 7.46
CA ARG A 207 -7.59 27.89 6.72
C ARG A 207 -7.02 26.51 7.03
N VAL A 208 -7.85 25.58 7.49
CA VAL A 208 -7.45 24.23 7.91
C VAL A 208 -8.23 23.21 7.10
N GLN A 209 -7.56 22.35 6.40
CA GLN A 209 -8.12 21.19 5.72
C GLN A 209 -7.67 19.90 6.37
N LEU A 210 -8.60 18.98 6.59
CA LEU A 210 -8.32 17.62 7.01
C LEU A 210 -8.17 16.73 5.77
N VAL A 211 -7.17 15.87 5.79
CA VAL A 211 -6.95 14.81 4.81
C VAL A 211 -6.95 13.50 5.58
N ILE A 212 -7.95 12.69 5.37
CA ILE A 212 -8.14 11.39 6.04
C ILE A 212 -7.75 10.30 5.07
N ALA A 213 -6.97 9.33 5.52
CA ALA A 213 -6.64 8.15 4.73
C ALA A 213 -6.92 6.87 5.53
N GLY A 214 -7.49 5.86 4.87
CA GLY A 214 -7.80 4.59 5.52
C GLY A 214 -8.16 3.47 4.54
N VAL A 215 -8.17 2.24 5.06
CA VAL A 215 -8.62 1.07 4.31
C VAL A 215 -10.15 0.99 4.43
N ALA A 216 -10.83 1.12 3.31
CA ALA A 216 -12.29 0.98 3.23
C ALA A 216 -12.72 0.70 1.79
N GLY A 217 -13.82 -0.01 1.63
CA GLY A 217 -14.46 -0.23 0.34
C GLY A 217 -15.24 0.99 -0.15
N ASN A 218 -15.71 1.82 0.79
CA ASN A 218 -16.47 3.02 0.49
C ASN A 218 -16.30 4.09 1.59
N LEU A 219 -16.75 5.32 1.29
CA LEU A 219 -16.66 6.45 2.21
C LEU A 219 -17.39 6.24 3.53
N THR A 220 -18.55 5.55 3.48
CA THR A 220 -19.42 5.33 4.64
C THR A 220 -18.74 4.47 5.71
N GLU A 221 -17.92 3.51 5.33
CA GLU A 221 -17.15 2.67 6.26
C GLU A 221 -16.15 3.49 7.10
N LEU A 222 -15.58 4.56 6.52
CA LEU A 222 -14.63 5.42 7.22
C LEU A 222 -15.28 6.47 8.13
N LEU A 223 -16.30 7.15 7.62
CA LEU A 223 -16.85 8.34 8.28
C LEU A 223 -18.31 8.19 8.72
N GLU A 224 -18.87 6.98 8.61
CA GLU A 224 -20.27 6.68 8.87
C GLU A 224 -21.28 7.59 8.13
N HIS A 225 -22.56 7.30 8.29
CA HIS A 225 -23.63 8.01 7.60
C HIS A 225 -23.85 9.41 8.20
N ILE A 226 -22.98 10.38 7.87
CA ILE A 226 -23.26 11.79 8.15
C ILE A 226 -23.53 12.53 6.82
N PRO A 227 -24.79 12.54 6.33
CA PRO A 227 -25.12 13.13 5.02
C PRO A 227 -24.72 14.61 4.91
N SER A 228 -24.67 15.32 6.05
CA SER A 228 -24.37 16.75 6.09
C SER A 228 -22.93 17.10 5.69
N ILE A 229 -21.99 16.17 5.73
CA ILE A 229 -20.58 16.44 5.39
C ILE A 229 -20.21 16.06 3.96
N GLN A 230 -21.05 15.31 3.24
CA GLN A 230 -20.73 14.83 1.88
C GLN A 230 -20.36 15.97 0.92
N ARG A 231 -21.03 17.13 1.02
CA ARG A 231 -20.72 18.31 0.19
C ARG A 231 -19.42 19.03 0.58
N ASN A 232 -18.87 18.74 1.76
CA ASN A 232 -17.70 19.39 2.31
C ASN A 232 -16.43 18.53 2.15
N ILE A 233 -16.59 17.35 1.57
CA ILE A 233 -15.55 16.35 1.41
C ILE A 233 -15.36 16.04 -0.07
N PHE A 234 -14.10 16.00 -0.47
CA PHE A 234 -13.69 15.34 -1.70
C PHE A 234 -13.30 13.89 -1.36
N ALA A 235 -14.14 12.95 -1.75
CA ALA A 235 -13.90 11.51 -1.54
C ALA A 235 -13.17 10.93 -2.75
N LEU A 236 -12.03 10.32 -2.53
CA LEU A 236 -11.20 9.74 -3.58
C LEU A 236 -10.88 8.27 -3.26
N GLN A 237 -11.40 7.38 -4.07
CA GLN A 237 -10.98 6.00 -4.06
C GLN A 237 -9.66 5.85 -4.82
N VAL A 238 -8.63 5.30 -4.17
CA VAL A 238 -7.36 5.02 -4.82
C VAL A 238 -7.50 3.77 -5.69
N PRO A 239 -7.40 3.89 -7.03
CA PRO A 239 -7.58 2.76 -7.92
C PRO A 239 -6.37 1.82 -7.89
N TRP A 240 -6.52 0.63 -8.47
CA TRP A 240 -5.39 -0.23 -8.84
C TRP A 240 -4.50 0.48 -9.85
N MET A 241 -3.19 0.25 -9.76
CA MET A 241 -2.23 0.86 -10.69
C MET A 241 -2.36 0.25 -12.09
N PRO A 242 -2.53 1.07 -13.15
CA PRO A 242 -2.48 0.56 -14.51
C PRO A 242 -1.11 -0.06 -14.85
N PRO A 243 -1.05 -1.01 -15.81
CA PRO A 243 0.19 -1.67 -16.22
C PRO A 243 1.34 -0.70 -16.53
N ALA A 244 1.04 0.42 -17.19
CA ALA A 244 2.04 1.44 -17.53
C ALA A 244 2.67 2.09 -16.28
N GLU A 245 1.89 2.33 -15.23
CA GLU A 245 2.38 2.91 -13.98
C GLU A 245 3.19 1.90 -13.15
N ILE A 246 2.79 0.61 -13.14
CA ILE A 246 3.59 -0.46 -12.54
C ILE A 246 4.94 -0.57 -13.24
N ARG A 247 4.96 -0.53 -14.58
CA ARG A 247 6.20 -0.53 -15.37
C ARG A 247 7.09 0.66 -15.01
N GLN A 248 6.52 1.85 -14.90
CA GLN A 248 7.23 3.05 -14.49
C GLN A 248 7.81 2.91 -13.06
N LEU A 249 7.05 2.33 -12.12
CA LEU A 249 7.51 2.08 -10.76
C LEU A 249 8.77 1.18 -10.76
N VAL A 250 8.75 0.10 -11.53
CA VAL A 250 9.88 -0.83 -11.65
C VAL A 250 11.10 -0.15 -12.27
N ARG A 251 10.91 0.61 -13.37
CA ARG A 251 11.99 1.37 -14.01
C ARG A 251 12.61 2.41 -13.08
N ASN A 252 11.79 3.24 -12.46
CA ASN A 252 12.28 4.25 -11.51
C ASN A 252 13.06 3.61 -10.36
N GLY A 253 12.56 2.52 -9.80
CA GLY A 253 13.24 1.77 -8.74
C GLY A 253 14.59 1.21 -9.20
N GLY A 254 14.65 0.61 -10.38
CA GLY A 254 15.86 0.09 -11.00
C GLY A 254 16.90 1.19 -11.27
N GLU A 255 16.48 2.26 -11.95
CA GLU A 255 17.35 3.40 -12.28
C GLU A 255 17.98 4.05 -11.04
N LEU A 256 17.21 4.24 -9.98
CA LEU A 256 17.70 4.83 -8.72
C LEU A 256 18.79 3.99 -8.06
N CYS A 257 18.73 2.67 -8.17
CA CYS A 257 19.77 1.80 -7.62
C CYS A 257 20.84 1.40 -8.67
N GLY A 258 20.68 1.80 -9.95
CA GLY A 258 21.64 1.46 -11.01
C GLY A 258 21.47 0.07 -11.59
N LEU A 259 20.26 -0.48 -11.51
CA LEU A 259 19.86 -1.75 -12.12
C LEU A 259 18.96 -1.48 -13.33
N ASN A 260 19.05 -2.35 -14.33
CA ASN A 260 18.26 -2.27 -15.54
C ASN A 260 17.37 -3.51 -15.68
N PHE A 261 16.06 -3.31 -15.61
CA PHE A 261 15.07 -4.33 -15.91
C PHE A 261 14.88 -4.40 -17.43
N ASP A 262 14.99 -5.58 -18.02
CA ASP A 262 14.64 -5.75 -19.43
C ASP A 262 13.11 -5.85 -19.61
N GLU A 263 12.66 -5.74 -20.87
CA GLU A 263 11.23 -5.70 -21.19
C GLU A 263 10.48 -6.94 -20.71
N GLU A 264 11.09 -8.14 -20.84
CA GLU A 264 10.49 -9.39 -20.37
C GLU A 264 10.36 -9.43 -18.84
N SER A 265 11.34 -8.90 -18.12
CA SER A 265 11.28 -8.81 -16.66
C SER A 265 10.23 -7.79 -16.19
N GLU A 266 10.12 -6.64 -16.88
CA GLU A 266 9.07 -5.66 -16.62
C GLU A 266 7.67 -6.26 -16.83
N ASP A 267 7.47 -6.97 -17.95
CA ASP A 267 6.19 -7.65 -18.25
C ASP A 267 5.83 -8.71 -17.22
N ALA A 268 6.82 -9.47 -16.77
CA ALA A 268 6.64 -10.46 -15.72
C ALA A 268 6.24 -9.80 -14.37
N VAL A 269 6.89 -8.69 -13.99
CA VAL A 269 6.51 -7.95 -12.78
C VAL A 269 5.12 -7.33 -12.91
N VAL A 270 4.78 -6.73 -14.05
CA VAL A 270 3.45 -6.17 -14.32
C VAL A 270 2.38 -7.24 -14.16
N SER A 271 2.60 -8.42 -14.75
CA SER A 271 1.67 -9.55 -14.64
C SER A 271 1.50 -10.00 -13.20
N ALA A 272 2.59 -10.17 -12.46
CA ALA A 272 2.55 -10.66 -11.08
C ALA A 272 2.01 -9.62 -10.09
N ALA A 273 2.28 -8.34 -10.31
CA ALA A 273 1.83 -7.26 -9.45
C ALA A 273 0.30 -7.06 -9.47
N HIS A 274 -0.38 -7.41 -10.56
CA HIS A 274 -1.84 -7.30 -10.71
C HIS A 274 -2.39 -5.93 -10.30
N GLY A 275 -1.67 -4.86 -10.64
CA GLY A 275 -2.01 -3.50 -10.26
C GLY A 275 -1.65 -3.09 -8.82
N SER A 276 -1.07 -3.99 -8.02
CA SER A 276 -0.63 -3.70 -6.66
C SER A 276 0.79 -3.10 -6.65
N PRO A 277 0.98 -1.83 -6.25
CA PRO A 277 2.32 -1.27 -6.08
C PRO A 277 3.14 -1.98 -5.00
N TYR A 278 2.47 -2.56 -3.99
CA TYR A 278 3.13 -3.38 -2.98
C TYR A 278 3.76 -4.64 -3.59
N LEU A 279 3.01 -5.41 -4.39
CA LEU A 279 3.54 -6.61 -5.06
C LEU A 279 4.63 -6.24 -6.06
N ALA A 280 4.45 -5.15 -6.83
CA ALA A 280 5.48 -4.68 -7.75
C ALA A 280 6.80 -4.35 -7.04
N THR A 281 6.71 -3.64 -5.90
CA THR A 281 7.89 -3.30 -5.10
C THR A 281 8.53 -4.54 -4.47
N LEU A 282 7.73 -5.49 -3.96
CA LEU A 282 8.21 -6.72 -3.35
C LEU A 282 8.96 -7.59 -4.37
N ILE A 283 8.36 -7.81 -5.53
CA ILE A 283 8.96 -8.61 -6.62
C ILE A 283 10.18 -7.89 -7.18
N GLY A 284 10.09 -6.57 -7.43
CA GLY A 284 11.23 -5.77 -7.87
C GLY A 284 12.42 -5.81 -6.91
N HIS A 285 12.13 -5.79 -5.60
CA HIS A 285 13.15 -5.93 -4.55
C HIS A 285 13.86 -7.29 -4.63
N HIS A 286 13.12 -8.39 -4.61
CA HIS A 286 13.71 -9.74 -4.64
C HIS A 286 14.43 -10.02 -5.96
N ALA A 287 13.88 -9.61 -7.12
CA ALA A 287 14.52 -9.77 -8.42
C ALA A 287 15.85 -9.00 -8.50
N SER A 288 15.87 -7.78 -7.94
CA SER A 288 17.08 -6.98 -7.84
C SER A 288 18.14 -7.63 -6.95
N LEU A 289 17.74 -8.19 -5.79
CA LEU A 289 18.64 -8.91 -4.90
C LEU A 289 19.26 -10.12 -5.59
N HIS A 290 18.44 -10.91 -6.30
CA HIS A 290 18.90 -12.09 -7.02
C HIS A 290 19.94 -11.73 -8.10
N SER A 291 19.68 -10.71 -8.91
CA SER A 291 20.62 -10.21 -9.90
C SER A 291 21.93 -9.73 -9.28
N LEU A 292 21.87 -9.02 -8.14
CA LEU A 292 23.06 -8.53 -7.41
C LEU A 292 23.86 -9.65 -6.74
N ASP A 293 23.21 -10.69 -6.24
CA ASP A 293 23.90 -11.86 -5.67
C ASP A 293 24.69 -12.61 -6.74
N ASP A 294 24.21 -12.60 -8.00
CA ASP A 294 24.92 -13.09 -9.19
C ASP A 294 25.88 -12.05 -9.79
N GLN A 295 26.11 -10.93 -9.13
CA GLN A 295 26.98 -9.83 -9.59
C GLN A 295 26.58 -9.26 -10.97
N ARG A 296 25.29 -9.21 -11.26
CA ARG A 296 24.71 -8.62 -12.48
C ARG A 296 23.99 -7.31 -12.17
N VAL A 297 24.02 -6.38 -13.13
CA VAL A 297 23.25 -5.11 -13.09
C VAL A 297 22.01 -5.17 -13.97
N ARG A 298 21.85 -6.22 -14.74
CA ARG A 298 20.68 -6.48 -15.57
C ARG A 298 19.78 -7.48 -14.86
N VAL A 299 18.55 -7.11 -14.64
CA VAL A 299 17.49 -7.95 -14.09
C VAL A 299 16.70 -8.53 -15.25
N GLY A 300 16.71 -9.85 -15.37
CA GLY A 300 15.97 -10.57 -16.41
C GLY A 300 14.77 -11.34 -15.86
N ARG A 301 14.02 -11.96 -16.77
CA ARG A 301 12.84 -12.77 -16.44
C ARG A 301 13.13 -13.86 -15.39
N ALA A 302 14.29 -14.53 -15.45
CA ALA A 302 14.66 -15.56 -14.47
C ALA A 302 14.77 -15.01 -13.05
N ASP A 303 15.28 -13.77 -12.88
CA ASP A 303 15.35 -13.11 -11.60
C ASP A 303 13.96 -12.80 -11.03
N VAL A 304 13.02 -12.42 -11.91
CA VAL A 304 11.64 -12.19 -11.53
C VAL A 304 10.93 -13.48 -11.14
N MET A 305 11.22 -14.60 -11.82
CA MET A 305 10.69 -15.92 -11.43
C MET A 305 11.14 -16.30 -10.03
N SER A 306 12.44 -16.20 -9.73
CA SER A 306 12.97 -16.45 -8.38
C SER A 306 12.38 -15.48 -7.34
N ALA A 307 12.10 -14.23 -7.73
CA ALA A 307 11.46 -13.25 -6.87
C ALA A 307 9.99 -13.61 -6.56
N ILE A 308 9.26 -14.16 -7.52
CA ILE A 308 7.88 -14.64 -7.32
C ILE A 308 7.88 -15.82 -6.33
N GLU A 309 8.79 -16.79 -6.50
CA GLU A 309 8.96 -17.89 -5.55
C GLU A 309 9.25 -17.38 -4.12
N ALA A 310 10.17 -16.41 -4.00
CA ALA A 310 10.47 -15.79 -2.71
C ALA A 310 9.26 -15.07 -2.10
N ALA A 311 8.46 -14.35 -2.90
CA ALA A 311 7.24 -13.70 -2.46
C ALA A 311 6.18 -14.72 -2.00
N ILE A 312 6.00 -15.82 -2.73
CA ILE A 312 5.10 -16.93 -2.34
C ILE A 312 5.47 -17.48 -0.96
N LEU A 313 6.76 -17.73 -0.72
CA LEU A 313 7.25 -18.21 0.58
C LEU A 313 7.04 -17.17 1.69
N GLU A 314 7.20 -15.88 1.38
CA GLU A 314 6.98 -14.81 2.34
C GLU A 314 5.51 -14.69 2.73
N PHE A 315 4.58 -14.75 1.78
CA PHE A 315 3.14 -14.80 2.07
C PHE A 315 2.77 -16.02 2.90
N GLN A 316 3.28 -17.20 2.52
CA GLN A 316 3.06 -18.43 3.29
C GLN A 316 3.59 -18.33 4.73
N GLY A 317 4.74 -17.67 4.92
CA GLY A 317 5.35 -17.46 6.24
C GLY A 317 4.51 -16.56 7.16
N ARG A 318 3.73 -15.64 6.60
CA ARG A 318 2.86 -14.70 7.34
C ARG A 318 1.50 -15.29 7.75
N MET A 319 1.09 -16.41 7.14
CA MET A 319 -0.18 -17.05 7.41
C MET A 319 -0.17 -17.82 8.74
N SER A 320 -1.36 -18.03 9.30
CA SER A 320 -1.54 -18.89 10.48
C SER A 320 -1.05 -20.33 10.24
N GLY A 321 -0.70 -21.03 11.30
CA GLY A 321 -0.30 -22.43 11.21
C GLY A 321 -1.38 -23.32 10.59
N ARG A 322 -2.66 -23.00 10.84
CA ARG A 322 -3.83 -23.69 10.27
C ARG A 322 -3.88 -23.52 8.74
N SER A 323 -3.83 -22.28 8.27
CA SER A 323 -3.88 -21.98 6.83
C SER A 323 -2.68 -22.59 6.09
N ARG A 324 -1.47 -22.51 6.65
CA ARG A 324 -0.29 -23.16 6.07
C ARG A 324 -0.45 -24.68 5.94
N ALA A 325 -0.99 -25.36 6.96
CA ALA A 325 -1.21 -26.79 6.90
C ALA A 325 -2.25 -27.17 5.83
N LEU A 326 -3.33 -26.39 5.71
CA LEU A 326 -4.35 -26.56 4.68
C LEU A 326 -3.75 -26.35 3.28
N LEU A 327 -3.02 -25.26 3.06
CA LEU A 327 -2.38 -24.96 1.78
C LEU A 327 -1.40 -26.06 1.36
N LYS A 328 -0.54 -26.54 2.27
CA LYS A 328 0.42 -27.61 1.98
C LYS A 328 -0.27 -28.91 1.53
N LYS A 329 -1.39 -29.25 2.19
CA LYS A 329 -2.19 -30.44 1.85
C LYS A 329 -2.89 -30.26 0.49
N TYR A 330 -3.34 -29.05 0.18
CA TYR A 330 -4.24 -28.77 -0.92
C TYR A 330 -3.49 -28.49 -2.24
N VAL A 331 -2.45 -27.66 -2.20
CA VAL A 331 -1.69 -27.24 -3.39
C VAL A 331 -0.99 -28.42 -4.07
N GLY A 332 -0.54 -29.43 -3.30
CA GLY A 332 0.12 -30.61 -3.87
C GLY A 332 -0.80 -31.58 -4.59
N SER A 333 -2.13 -31.55 -4.34
CA SER A 333 -3.04 -32.60 -4.86
C SER A 333 -4.27 -32.07 -5.62
N GLN A 334 -4.68 -30.82 -5.39
CA GLN A 334 -5.96 -30.27 -5.90
C GLN A 334 -5.85 -28.84 -6.45
N TRP A 335 -4.63 -28.34 -6.62
CA TRP A 335 -4.40 -27.03 -7.24
C TRP A 335 -4.94 -26.97 -8.67
N THR A 336 -5.65 -25.91 -8.99
CA THR A 336 -6.09 -25.59 -10.35
C THR A 336 -5.80 -24.13 -10.69
N PRO A 337 -5.50 -23.79 -11.94
CA PRO A 337 -5.30 -22.39 -12.36
C PRO A 337 -6.52 -21.49 -12.08
N TYR A 338 -7.72 -22.07 -11.96
CA TYR A 338 -8.96 -21.35 -11.66
C TYR A 338 -8.99 -20.78 -10.24
N MET A 339 -8.30 -21.42 -9.28
CA MET A 339 -8.10 -20.85 -7.93
C MET A 339 -7.30 -19.55 -7.98
N GLY A 340 -6.35 -19.45 -8.92
CA GLY A 340 -5.62 -18.22 -9.18
C GLY A 340 -6.51 -17.12 -9.78
N ILE A 341 -7.47 -17.48 -10.65
CA ILE A 341 -8.45 -16.51 -11.18
C ILE A 341 -9.34 -15.97 -10.05
N VAL A 342 -9.89 -16.86 -9.22
CA VAL A 342 -10.70 -16.48 -8.05
C VAL A 342 -9.90 -15.55 -7.11
N ALA A 343 -8.63 -15.86 -6.88
CA ALA A 343 -7.74 -15.03 -6.08
C ALA A 343 -7.47 -13.66 -6.72
N GLY A 344 -7.26 -13.61 -8.03
CA GLY A 344 -7.08 -12.37 -8.78
C GLY A 344 -8.31 -11.47 -8.71
N VAL A 345 -9.51 -12.04 -8.85
CA VAL A 345 -10.77 -11.30 -8.67
C VAL A 345 -10.90 -10.78 -7.25
N SER A 346 -10.62 -11.61 -6.25
CA SER A 346 -10.63 -11.18 -4.84
C SER A 346 -9.68 -10.01 -4.59
N LEU A 347 -8.47 -10.05 -5.15
CA LEU A 347 -7.50 -8.96 -5.01
C LEU A 347 -8.02 -7.64 -5.62
N LEU A 348 -8.72 -7.68 -6.75
CA LEU A 348 -9.27 -6.49 -7.41
C LEU A 348 -10.58 -5.99 -6.80
N SER A 349 -11.28 -6.83 -6.04
CA SER A 349 -12.59 -6.54 -5.45
C SER A 349 -12.52 -6.31 -3.94
N ASN A 350 -11.48 -5.64 -3.48
CA ASN A 350 -11.34 -5.25 -2.07
C ASN A 350 -11.25 -6.42 -1.09
N GLY A 351 -10.58 -7.51 -1.50
CA GLY A 351 -10.40 -8.71 -0.67
C GLY A 351 -11.68 -9.54 -0.50
N ALA A 352 -12.82 -9.03 -0.97
CA ALA A 352 -14.10 -9.73 -0.98
C ALA A 352 -14.84 -9.45 -2.29
N PHE A 353 -15.41 -10.48 -2.91
CA PHE A 353 -16.01 -10.40 -4.25
C PHE A 353 -17.38 -11.08 -4.29
N ARG A 354 -18.20 -10.70 -5.27
CA ARG A 354 -19.46 -11.35 -5.61
C ARG A 354 -19.28 -12.26 -6.83
N MET A 355 -20.23 -13.14 -7.07
CA MET A 355 -20.18 -14.02 -8.26
C MET A 355 -20.22 -13.22 -9.57
N GLU A 356 -20.90 -12.07 -9.58
CA GLU A 356 -20.96 -11.15 -10.72
C GLU A 356 -19.59 -10.62 -11.10
N ASP A 357 -18.73 -10.31 -10.11
CA ASP A 357 -17.35 -9.84 -10.33
C ASP A 357 -16.52 -10.95 -11.00
N LEU A 358 -16.73 -12.20 -10.57
CA LEU A 358 -16.07 -13.36 -11.15
C LEU A 358 -16.51 -13.58 -12.61
N TRP A 359 -17.81 -13.55 -12.87
CA TRP A 359 -18.34 -13.74 -14.24
C TRP A 359 -17.89 -12.62 -15.18
N ALA A 360 -17.85 -11.37 -14.71
CA ALA A 360 -17.33 -10.25 -15.48
C ALA A 360 -15.83 -10.39 -15.83
N SER A 361 -15.08 -11.12 -14.99
CA SER A 361 -13.65 -11.32 -15.14
C SER A 361 -13.28 -12.56 -15.94
N THR A 362 -14.22 -13.47 -16.23
CA THR A 362 -13.98 -14.69 -16.98
C THR A 362 -14.21 -14.51 -18.48
N VAL A 363 -13.40 -15.21 -19.32
CA VAL A 363 -13.45 -15.06 -20.79
C VAL A 363 -14.64 -15.78 -21.41
N ASN A 364 -15.08 -16.89 -20.80
CA ASN A 364 -16.17 -17.71 -21.31
C ASN A 364 -16.91 -18.46 -20.18
N ALA A 365 -18.08 -19.03 -20.50
CA ALA A 365 -18.92 -19.75 -19.55
C ALA A 365 -18.26 -21.02 -18.96
N GLU A 366 -17.36 -21.67 -19.68
CA GLU A 366 -16.63 -22.84 -19.19
C GLU A 366 -15.64 -22.46 -18.08
N ASN A 367 -14.90 -21.37 -18.27
CA ASN A 367 -14.01 -20.84 -17.23
C ASN A 367 -14.80 -20.37 -16.00
N ALA A 368 -15.96 -19.75 -16.17
CA ALA A 368 -16.83 -19.35 -15.07
C ALA A 368 -17.25 -20.56 -14.23
N ARG A 369 -17.68 -21.65 -14.86
CA ARG A 369 -18.06 -22.89 -14.17
C ARG A 369 -16.87 -23.49 -13.38
N HIS A 370 -15.70 -23.57 -13.98
CA HIS A 370 -14.52 -24.09 -13.26
C HIS A 370 -14.10 -23.18 -12.08
N CYS A 371 -14.30 -21.88 -12.18
CA CYS A 371 -14.09 -20.97 -11.06
C CYS A 371 -15.13 -21.19 -9.95
N GLU A 372 -16.38 -21.47 -10.26
CA GLU A 372 -17.41 -21.85 -9.29
C GLU A 372 -17.07 -23.17 -8.57
N GLU A 373 -16.57 -24.16 -9.31
CA GLU A 373 -16.04 -25.41 -8.73
C GLU A 373 -14.86 -25.12 -7.79
N ALA A 374 -13.93 -24.24 -8.19
CA ALA A 374 -12.81 -23.83 -7.35
C ALA A 374 -13.26 -23.10 -6.06
N ILE A 375 -14.27 -22.24 -6.13
CA ILE A 375 -14.89 -21.60 -4.97
C ILE A 375 -15.44 -22.65 -4.01
N ALA A 376 -16.25 -23.59 -4.52
CA ALA A 376 -16.85 -24.63 -3.70
C ALA A 376 -15.78 -25.47 -2.96
N GLU A 377 -14.69 -25.82 -3.64
CA GLU A 377 -13.58 -26.54 -3.03
C GLU A 377 -12.84 -25.70 -1.99
N LEU A 378 -12.54 -24.42 -2.26
CA LEU A 378 -11.90 -23.52 -1.30
C LEU A 378 -12.75 -23.29 -0.04
N MET A 379 -14.08 -23.22 -0.20
CA MET A 379 -15.03 -23.12 0.91
C MET A 379 -15.06 -24.40 1.74
N LYS A 380 -15.11 -25.56 1.11
CA LYS A 380 -15.12 -26.88 1.77
C LYS A 380 -13.90 -27.08 2.69
N VAL A 381 -12.75 -26.55 2.33
CA VAL A 381 -11.55 -26.61 3.17
C VAL A 381 -11.39 -25.44 4.12
N GLY A 382 -12.24 -24.43 4.04
CA GLY A 382 -12.23 -23.26 4.92
C GLY A 382 -11.14 -22.23 4.59
N LEU A 383 -10.65 -22.21 3.36
CA LEU A 383 -9.75 -21.18 2.84
C LEU A 383 -10.50 -19.97 2.26
N LEU A 384 -11.75 -20.17 1.85
CA LEU A 384 -12.68 -19.14 1.41
C LEU A 384 -13.94 -19.18 2.29
N LEU A 385 -14.45 -18.02 2.66
CA LEU A 385 -15.62 -17.84 3.50
C LEU A 385 -16.73 -17.19 2.68
N GLU A 386 -17.98 -17.64 2.89
CA GLU A 386 -19.18 -17.01 2.39
C GLU A 386 -19.78 -16.12 3.48
N ILE A 387 -20.10 -14.90 3.15
CA ILE A 387 -20.73 -13.92 4.03
C ILE A 387 -22.10 -13.59 3.42
N GLN A 388 -23.17 -13.91 4.15
CA GLN A 388 -24.52 -13.59 3.72
C GLN A 388 -24.83 -12.14 4.09
N LEU A 389 -25.19 -11.32 3.08
CA LEU A 389 -25.66 -9.95 3.24
C LEU A 389 -27.11 -9.85 2.77
N GLU A 390 -27.81 -8.74 3.12
CA GLU A 390 -29.17 -8.48 2.62
C GLU A 390 -29.21 -8.39 1.09
N GLU A 391 -28.14 -7.90 0.47
CA GLU A 391 -27.99 -7.72 -0.97
C GLU A 391 -27.38 -8.92 -1.72
N GLY A 392 -27.21 -10.10 -1.08
CA GLY A 392 -26.63 -11.28 -1.71
C GLY A 392 -25.44 -11.89 -0.98
N ARG A 393 -24.66 -12.71 -1.68
CA ARG A 393 -23.52 -13.43 -1.14
C ARG A 393 -22.21 -12.74 -1.49
N LEU A 394 -21.34 -12.61 -0.50
CA LEU A 394 -20.00 -12.08 -0.62
C LEU A 394 -18.99 -13.18 -0.25
N TYR A 395 -17.95 -13.33 -1.04
CA TYR A 395 -16.88 -14.31 -0.82
C TYR A 395 -15.60 -13.60 -0.42
N ARG A 396 -14.93 -14.12 0.63
CA ARG A 396 -13.69 -13.58 1.14
C ARG A 396 -12.74 -14.70 1.54
N PHE A 397 -11.44 -14.57 1.23
CA PHE A 397 -10.44 -15.48 1.75
C PHE A 397 -10.32 -15.37 3.28
N ALA A 398 -10.05 -16.50 3.93
CA ALA A 398 -9.99 -16.59 5.41
C ALA A 398 -8.88 -15.74 6.04
N GLU A 399 -7.82 -15.46 5.28
CA GLU A 399 -6.71 -14.58 5.67
C GLU A 399 -6.23 -13.77 4.46
N ASP A 400 -5.81 -12.53 4.70
CA ASP A 400 -5.46 -11.56 3.65
C ASP A 400 -4.32 -12.01 2.70
N GLY A 401 -3.41 -12.85 3.16
CA GLY A 401 -2.29 -13.34 2.34
C GLY A 401 -2.65 -14.47 1.36
N ILE A 402 -3.78 -15.16 1.56
CA ILE A 402 -4.15 -16.35 0.77
C ILE A 402 -4.43 -16.00 -0.69
N ALA A 403 -5.14 -14.90 -0.93
CA ALA A 403 -5.42 -14.44 -2.29
C ALA A 403 -4.13 -14.14 -3.06
N ALA A 404 -3.21 -13.37 -2.46
CA ALA A 404 -1.93 -13.06 -3.08
C ALA A 404 -1.08 -14.33 -3.35
N TYR A 405 -1.09 -15.28 -2.42
CA TYR A 405 -0.42 -16.55 -2.57
C TYR A 405 -0.94 -17.35 -3.79
N PHE A 406 -2.25 -17.55 -3.90
CA PHE A 406 -2.85 -18.29 -5.02
C PHE A 406 -2.68 -17.56 -6.35
N TRP A 407 -2.76 -16.22 -6.34
CA TRP A 407 -2.49 -15.43 -7.52
C TRP A 407 -1.08 -15.62 -8.03
N LEU A 408 -0.07 -15.48 -7.15
CA LEU A 408 1.34 -15.63 -7.52
C LEU A 408 1.67 -17.04 -8.01
N LEU A 409 1.12 -18.10 -7.41
CA LEU A 409 1.25 -19.47 -7.93
C LEU A 409 0.68 -19.60 -9.35
N SER A 410 -0.46 -18.97 -9.64
CA SER A 410 -1.03 -18.99 -10.99
C SER A 410 -0.15 -18.28 -12.01
N VAL A 411 0.48 -17.17 -11.62
CA VAL A 411 1.39 -16.41 -12.48
C VAL A 411 2.68 -17.18 -12.70
N GLU A 412 3.26 -17.77 -11.65
CA GLU A 412 4.44 -18.62 -11.73
C GLU A 412 4.24 -19.74 -12.76
N GLY A 413 3.14 -20.50 -12.66
CA GLY A 413 2.81 -21.56 -13.61
C GLY A 413 2.70 -21.06 -15.05
N LYS A 414 2.03 -19.94 -15.29
CA LYS A 414 1.91 -19.33 -16.63
C LYS A 414 3.26 -18.90 -17.21
N LEU A 415 4.12 -18.31 -16.38
CA LEU A 415 5.45 -17.89 -16.81
C LEU A 415 6.36 -19.07 -17.12
N GLN A 416 6.25 -20.20 -16.38
CA GLN A 416 6.96 -21.44 -16.66
C GLN A 416 6.49 -22.08 -17.96
N ASP A 417 5.18 -22.17 -18.19
CA ASP A 417 4.58 -22.69 -19.43
C ASP A 417 4.98 -21.87 -20.66
N ALA A 418 5.01 -20.54 -20.55
CA ALA A 418 5.44 -19.64 -21.61
C ALA A 418 6.94 -19.79 -21.94
N ALA A 419 7.77 -20.11 -20.97
CA ALA A 419 9.18 -20.41 -21.19
C ALA A 419 9.40 -21.74 -21.95
N SER A 420 8.43 -22.65 -21.84
CA SER A 420 8.49 -24.00 -22.46
C SER A 420 7.90 -24.06 -23.87
N ARG A 421 7.20 -22.99 -24.33
CA ARG A 421 6.57 -22.91 -25.67
C ARG A 421 7.25 -21.85 -26.52
N PRO A 422 7.60 -22.14 -27.82
CA PRO A 422 8.02 -21.07 -28.72
C PRO A 422 6.84 -20.15 -29.03
N ALA A 423 7.05 -18.86 -28.86
CA ALA A 423 6.23 -17.67 -29.19
C ALA A 423 4.84 -17.96 -29.78
N ALA A 424 3.85 -18.22 -28.94
CA ALA A 424 2.44 -18.09 -29.24
C ALA A 424 1.86 -16.98 -28.32
N GLU A 425 0.98 -16.16 -28.86
CA GLU A 425 0.36 -15.03 -28.14
C GLU A 425 -0.16 -15.44 -26.76
N PRO A 426 0.08 -14.63 -25.72
CA PRO A 426 -0.40 -14.93 -24.37
C PRO A 426 -1.93 -14.87 -24.34
N SER A 427 -2.59 -16.03 -24.29
CA SER A 427 -4.02 -16.11 -24.03
C SER A 427 -4.26 -15.73 -22.55
N PHE A 428 -4.59 -14.47 -22.31
CA PHE A 428 -5.01 -14.02 -21.00
C PHE A 428 -6.37 -14.68 -20.66
N LEU A 429 -6.39 -15.53 -19.64
CA LEU A 429 -7.62 -16.10 -19.06
C LEU A 429 -8.43 -15.03 -18.29
N PHE A 430 -7.91 -13.82 -18.19
CA PHE A 430 -8.45 -12.71 -17.42
C PHE A 430 -8.54 -11.45 -18.30
N ARG A 431 -9.70 -10.80 -18.34
CA ARG A 431 -9.85 -9.46 -18.92
C ARG A 431 -9.72 -8.43 -17.79
N PRO A 432 -8.75 -7.51 -17.84
CA PRO A 432 -8.77 -6.36 -16.93
C PRO A 432 -10.07 -5.58 -17.18
N GLN A 433 -10.81 -5.28 -16.12
CA GLN A 433 -11.92 -4.34 -16.22
C GLN A 433 -11.37 -2.99 -16.67
N GLU A 434 -11.79 -2.51 -17.83
CA GLU A 434 -11.67 -1.10 -18.16
C GLU A 434 -12.54 -0.34 -17.15
N VAL A 435 -11.89 0.40 -16.27
CA VAL A 435 -12.55 1.31 -15.34
C VAL A 435 -13.29 2.34 -16.19
N GLN A 436 -14.60 2.19 -16.32
CA GLN A 436 -15.43 3.25 -16.88
C GLN A 436 -15.36 4.44 -15.93
N ASN A 437 -14.81 5.55 -16.45
CA ASN A 437 -14.77 6.86 -15.83
C ASN A 437 -16.17 7.44 -15.56
#